data_c22b1bbb1b1aed9a79b843fd0fb7ef40
#
_entry.id   c22b1bbb1b1aed9a79b843fd0fb7ef40
#
_cell.length_a   1.000
_cell.length_b   1.000
_cell.length_c   1.000
_cell.angle_alpha   90.00
_cell.angle_beta   90.00
_cell.angle_gamma   90.00
#
_symmetry.space_group_name_H-M   'P 1'
#
loop_
_entity.id
_entity.type
_entity.pdbx_description
1 polymer ?
#
loop_
_entity_poly.entity_id
_entity_poly.type
_entity_poly.pdbx_seq_one_letter_code
_entity_poly.pdbx_strand_id
1 'polypeptide(L)'
;IGAAALGPDTQMQQALIGGAQEMMVGSTATLVGISKEMAIWDTPFLFNNAKEADAVLDGPVGLKVMAKLEEKGLVGLAYWENGFRNLTNTKRPVAKLEDLDGIKLRVMQNNVYLDSFKLLGANAIPLPFSELFSALETKTVDGQENPYNTILSSKFYEVQKYLSIT
;
A
#
# COMPACT_ATOMS: atom_id res chain seq x y z
N ILE A 1 7.48 -15.40 -9.49
CA ILE A 1 6.31 -15.13 -10.33
C ILE A 1 5.78 -13.76 -9.90
N GLY A 2 5.72 -12.82 -10.83
CA GLY A 2 5.32 -11.44 -10.57
C GLY A 2 3.96 -11.06 -11.16
N ALA A 3 3.65 -9.77 -11.10
CA ALA A 3 2.47 -9.16 -11.72
C ALA A 3 1.12 -9.78 -11.29
N ALA A 4 1.02 -10.19 -10.03
CA ALA A 4 -0.17 -10.79 -9.45
C ALA A 4 -0.69 -12.07 -10.19
N ALA A 5 0.20 -12.78 -10.89
CA ALA A 5 -0.16 -14.02 -11.60
C ALA A 5 -0.68 -15.13 -10.66
N LEU A 6 -0.38 -15.05 -9.37
CA LEU A 6 -0.89 -15.95 -8.33
C LEU A 6 -2.07 -15.36 -7.55
N GLY A 7 -2.61 -14.23 -8.01
CA GLY A 7 -3.71 -13.51 -7.37
C GLY A 7 -3.28 -12.28 -6.57
N PRO A 8 -4.23 -11.57 -5.96
CA PRO A 8 -3.95 -10.43 -5.08
C PRO A 8 -3.25 -10.86 -3.79
N ASP A 9 -2.57 -9.91 -3.12
CA ASP A 9 -1.78 -10.14 -1.91
C ASP A 9 -2.54 -10.93 -0.84
N THR A 10 -3.79 -10.59 -0.59
CA THR A 10 -4.62 -11.27 0.41
C THR A 10 -4.86 -12.75 0.07
N GLN A 11 -5.01 -13.08 -1.20
CA GLN A 11 -5.16 -14.47 -1.65
C GLN A 11 -3.83 -15.24 -1.51
N MET A 12 -2.72 -14.62 -1.87
CA MET A 12 -1.39 -15.22 -1.71
C MET A 12 -1.05 -15.46 -0.23
N GLN A 13 -1.43 -14.54 0.65
CA GLN A 13 -1.27 -14.69 2.11
C GLN A 13 -2.06 -15.90 2.65
N GLN A 14 -3.29 -16.10 2.19
CA GLN A 14 -4.08 -17.28 2.55
C GLN A 14 -3.47 -18.58 1.99
N ALA A 15 -2.94 -18.54 0.76
CA ALA A 15 -2.23 -19.67 0.16
C ALA A 15 -0.97 -20.07 0.94
N LEU A 16 -0.21 -19.07 1.48
CA LEU A 16 0.92 -19.32 2.39
C LEU A 16 0.46 -20.02 3.69
N ILE A 17 -0.56 -19.46 4.35
CA ILE A 17 -1.09 -20.01 5.61
C ILE A 17 -1.61 -21.44 5.38
N GLY A 18 -2.25 -21.69 4.24
CA GLY A 18 -2.77 -22.99 3.86
C GLY A 18 -1.71 -23.97 3.33
N GLY A 19 -0.44 -23.56 3.19
CA GLY A 19 0.66 -24.41 2.69
C GLY A 19 0.62 -24.67 1.19
N ALA A 20 -0.18 -23.95 0.42
CA ALA A 20 -0.24 -24.06 -1.03
C ALA A 20 0.81 -23.19 -1.75
N GLN A 21 1.48 -22.32 -1.02
CA GLN A 21 2.57 -21.44 -1.49
C GLN A 21 3.66 -21.39 -0.42
N GLU A 22 4.93 -21.32 -0.83
CA GLU A 22 6.07 -21.36 0.10
C GLU A 22 6.56 -19.97 0.53
N MET A 23 6.43 -18.96 -0.34
CA MET A 23 6.97 -17.63 -0.09
C MET A 23 6.25 -16.55 -0.90
N MET A 24 6.20 -15.33 -0.37
CA MET A 24 5.76 -14.14 -1.11
C MET A 24 6.53 -12.90 -0.68
N VAL A 25 6.54 -11.91 -1.55
CA VAL A 25 6.84 -10.51 -1.23
C VAL A 25 5.55 -9.74 -1.45
N GLY A 26 5.09 -9.02 -0.45
CA GLY A 26 3.85 -8.26 -0.50
C GLY A 26 3.86 -7.07 0.46
N SER A 27 2.82 -6.24 0.41
CA SER A 27 2.71 -5.09 1.30
C SER A 27 2.36 -5.50 2.73
N THR A 28 3.04 -4.90 3.72
CA THR A 28 2.68 -5.02 5.14
C THR A 28 1.25 -4.56 5.40
N ALA A 29 0.76 -3.58 4.64
CA ALA A 29 -0.59 -3.04 4.77
C ALA A 29 -1.69 -4.11 4.58
N THR A 30 -1.48 -5.09 3.72
CA THR A 30 -2.44 -6.18 3.49
C THR A 30 -2.37 -7.27 4.57
N LEU A 31 -1.30 -7.30 5.39
CA LEU A 31 -1.16 -8.21 6.52
C LEU A 31 -1.96 -7.79 7.76
N VAL A 32 -2.47 -6.56 7.81
CA VAL A 32 -3.24 -6.04 8.96
C VAL A 32 -4.48 -6.90 9.25
N GLY A 33 -5.08 -7.50 8.22
CA GLY A 33 -6.18 -8.45 8.38
C GLY A 33 -5.78 -9.76 9.08
N ILE A 34 -4.49 -10.09 9.11
CA ILE A 34 -3.92 -11.30 9.72
C ILE A 34 -3.31 -10.95 11.08
N SER A 35 -2.51 -9.91 11.17
CA SER A 35 -1.87 -9.39 12.38
C SER A 35 -2.08 -7.88 12.49
N LYS A 36 -2.88 -7.45 13.47
CA LYS A 36 -3.24 -6.04 13.67
C LYS A 36 -2.04 -5.15 13.98
N GLU A 37 -0.98 -5.72 14.53
CA GLU A 37 0.25 -5.02 14.87
C GLU A 37 0.93 -4.43 13.63
N MET A 38 0.73 -5.03 12.46
CA MET A 38 1.24 -4.50 11.20
C MET A 38 0.69 -3.12 10.84
N ALA A 39 -0.46 -2.73 11.40
CA ALA A 39 -1.05 -1.40 11.17
C ALA A 39 -0.18 -0.23 11.63
N ILE A 40 0.78 -0.47 12.51
CA ILE A 40 1.70 0.58 12.98
C ILE A 40 2.47 1.21 11.79
N TRP A 41 2.84 0.39 10.79
CA TRP A 41 3.61 0.83 9.62
C TRP A 41 2.79 1.69 8.64
N ASP A 42 1.48 1.69 8.78
CA ASP A 42 0.55 2.44 7.94
C ASP A 42 0.13 3.78 8.56
N THR A 43 0.68 4.10 9.75
CA THR A 43 0.42 5.37 10.42
C THR A 43 0.97 6.53 9.56
N PRO A 44 0.13 7.49 9.16
CA PRO A 44 0.60 8.62 8.36
C PRO A 44 1.71 9.39 9.04
N PHE A 45 2.74 9.77 8.26
CA PHE A 45 3.87 10.60 8.71
C PHE A 45 4.69 10.00 9.86
N LEU A 46 4.68 8.68 10.01
CA LEU A 46 5.42 7.97 11.07
C LEU A 46 6.93 8.18 10.95
N PHE A 47 7.46 8.21 9.73
CA PHE A 47 8.89 8.37 9.44
C PHE A 47 9.16 9.61 8.59
N ASN A 48 10.26 10.31 8.86
CA ASN A 48 10.68 11.49 8.10
C ASN A 48 11.48 11.12 6.83
N ASN A 49 12.11 9.96 6.81
CA ASN A 49 12.96 9.50 5.69
C ASN A 49 13.20 7.98 5.76
N ALA A 50 13.73 7.42 4.66
CA ALA A 50 14.01 5.98 4.53
C ALA A 50 14.99 5.48 5.60
N LYS A 51 16.05 6.24 5.91
CA LYS A 51 17.05 5.84 6.91
C LYS A 51 16.45 5.65 8.30
N GLU A 52 15.51 6.51 8.68
CA GLU A 52 14.77 6.39 9.94
C GLU A 52 13.85 5.16 9.93
N ALA A 53 13.14 4.94 8.82
CA ALA A 53 12.29 3.77 8.64
C ALA A 53 13.09 2.46 8.72
N ASP A 54 14.20 2.36 7.98
CA ASP A 54 15.08 1.18 7.99
C ASP A 54 15.61 0.90 9.40
N ALA A 55 16.07 1.91 10.11
CA ALA A 55 16.61 1.74 11.47
C ALA A 55 15.56 1.22 12.46
N VAL A 56 14.29 1.54 12.29
CA VAL A 56 13.20 1.05 13.13
C VAL A 56 12.75 -0.35 12.69
N LEU A 57 12.60 -0.56 11.38
CA LEU A 57 12.10 -1.82 10.81
C LEU A 57 13.10 -2.96 11.03
N ASP A 58 14.40 -2.71 10.82
CA ASP A 58 15.46 -3.70 11.05
C ASP A 58 15.85 -3.78 12.52
N GLY A 59 15.36 -2.87 13.35
CA GLY A 59 15.60 -2.79 14.77
C GLY A 59 14.67 -3.68 15.62
N PRO A 60 14.83 -3.62 16.95
CA PRO A 60 14.05 -4.47 17.88
C PRO A 60 12.54 -4.31 17.76
N VAL A 61 12.04 -3.10 17.40
CA VAL A 61 10.61 -2.84 17.25
C VAL A 61 10.08 -3.56 16.01
N GLY A 62 10.73 -3.40 14.85
CA GLY A 62 10.33 -4.07 13.62
C GLY A 62 10.38 -5.59 13.74
N LEU A 63 11.44 -6.14 14.30
CA LEU A 63 11.57 -7.58 14.53
C LEU A 63 10.48 -8.11 15.47
N LYS A 64 10.12 -7.36 16.51
CA LYS A 64 9.03 -7.73 17.43
C LYS A 64 7.67 -7.74 16.75
N VAL A 65 7.41 -6.78 15.87
CA VAL A 65 6.16 -6.73 15.09
C VAL A 65 6.12 -7.86 14.07
N MET A 66 7.24 -8.12 13.39
CA MET A 66 7.36 -9.22 12.42
C MET A 66 7.12 -10.59 13.07
N ALA A 67 7.64 -10.82 14.27
CA ALA A 67 7.47 -12.07 15.01
C ALA A 67 6.00 -12.38 15.34
N LYS A 68 5.10 -11.38 15.31
CA LYS A 68 3.66 -11.60 15.48
C LYS A 68 3.01 -12.41 14.36
N LEU A 69 3.66 -12.47 13.19
CA LEU A 69 3.20 -13.30 12.08
C LEU A 69 3.31 -14.79 12.37
N GLU A 70 4.25 -15.23 13.24
CA GLU A 70 4.44 -16.62 13.59
C GLU A 70 3.20 -17.21 14.29
N GLU A 71 2.51 -16.39 15.10
CA GLU A 71 1.24 -16.77 15.74
C GLU A 71 0.14 -17.10 14.71
N LYS A 72 0.35 -16.70 13.45
CA LYS A 72 -0.58 -16.87 12.32
C LYS A 72 -0.08 -17.87 11.27
N GLY A 73 1.01 -18.60 11.56
CA GLY A 73 1.60 -19.58 10.66
C GLY A 73 2.45 -18.97 9.54
N LEU A 74 2.88 -17.72 9.68
CA LEU A 74 3.75 -17.03 8.74
C LEU A 74 5.09 -16.69 9.39
N VAL A 75 6.19 -16.84 8.66
CA VAL A 75 7.52 -16.42 9.09
C VAL A 75 7.93 -15.20 8.29
N GLY A 76 8.09 -14.07 8.97
CA GLY A 76 8.65 -12.87 8.36
C GLY A 76 10.17 -13.02 8.19
N LEU A 77 10.67 -12.84 6.96
CA LEU A 77 12.08 -13.01 6.64
C LEU A 77 12.85 -11.68 6.69
N ALA A 78 12.28 -10.63 6.13
CA ALA A 78 12.87 -9.29 6.10
C ALA A 78 11.80 -8.26 5.73
N TYR A 79 12.03 -6.99 6.08
CA TYR A 79 11.36 -5.86 5.47
C TYR A 79 12.14 -5.43 4.22
N TRP A 80 11.40 -5.08 3.16
CA TRP A 80 11.95 -4.45 1.96
C TRP A 80 11.34 -3.08 1.78
N GLU A 81 12.19 -2.09 1.49
CA GLU A 81 11.72 -0.75 1.21
C GLU A 81 10.87 -0.74 -0.06
N ASN A 82 9.62 -0.29 0.08
CA ASN A 82 8.76 0.05 -1.05
C ASN A 82 8.95 1.52 -1.46
N GLY A 83 9.17 2.40 -0.49
CA GLY A 83 9.44 3.82 -0.65
C GLY A 83 8.30 4.72 -0.13
N PHE A 84 8.58 6.02 -0.10
CA PHE A 84 7.61 7.04 0.29
C PHE A 84 6.58 7.25 -0.82
N ARG A 85 5.32 7.34 -0.42
CA ARG A 85 4.19 7.30 -1.32
C ARG A 85 3.81 8.71 -1.77
N ASN A 86 3.47 8.85 -3.05
CA ASN A 86 3.05 10.10 -3.69
C ASN A 86 1.74 9.87 -4.42
N LEU A 87 0.93 10.90 -4.53
CA LEU A 87 -0.41 10.82 -5.10
C LEU A 87 -0.40 11.11 -6.60
N THR A 88 -1.06 10.27 -7.39
CA THR A 88 -1.38 10.59 -8.79
C THR A 88 -2.88 10.64 -9.01
N ASN A 89 -3.35 11.49 -9.94
CA ASN A 89 -4.76 11.55 -10.31
C ASN A 89 -4.97 12.17 -11.71
N THR A 90 -6.20 12.08 -12.22
CA THR A 90 -6.60 12.65 -13.52
C THR A 90 -7.33 13.97 -13.41
N LYS A 91 -7.75 14.40 -12.22
CA LYS A 91 -8.65 15.55 -12.03
C LYS A 91 -7.90 16.89 -11.97
N ARG A 92 -6.93 17.01 -11.04
CA ARG A 92 -6.25 18.27 -10.73
C ARG A 92 -4.94 18.06 -9.96
N PRO A 93 -4.01 19.01 -9.98
CA PRO A 93 -2.92 19.02 -9.02
C PRO A 93 -3.48 19.06 -7.58
N VAL A 94 -2.82 18.36 -6.65
CA VAL A 94 -3.11 18.39 -5.23
C VAL A 94 -1.96 19.13 -4.54
N ALA A 95 -2.20 20.36 -4.13
CA ALA A 95 -1.22 21.24 -3.47
C ALA A 95 -1.64 21.58 -2.02
N LYS A 96 -2.89 21.33 -1.67
CA LYS A 96 -3.46 21.58 -0.34
C LYS A 96 -4.58 20.57 -0.06
N LEU A 97 -4.99 20.49 1.19
CA LEU A 97 -5.95 19.49 1.66
C LEU A 97 -7.28 19.51 0.89
N GLU A 98 -7.80 20.71 0.62
CA GLU A 98 -9.09 20.87 -0.06
C GLU A 98 -9.07 20.35 -1.51
N ASP A 99 -7.89 20.20 -2.10
CA ASP A 99 -7.76 19.65 -3.45
C ASP A 99 -8.06 18.15 -3.51
N LEU A 100 -8.08 17.45 -2.35
CA LEU A 100 -8.48 16.05 -2.25
C LEU A 100 -9.99 15.85 -2.30
N ASP A 101 -10.78 16.90 -2.06
CA ASP A 101 -12.23 16.78 -1.97
C ASP A 101 -12.84 16.16 -3.24
N GLY A 102 -13.63 15.11 -3.04
CA GLY A 102 -14.33 14.39 -4.08
C GLY A 102 -13.47 13.58 -5.06
N ILE A 103 -12.14 13.51 -4.87
CA ILE A 103 -11.28 12.61 -5.65
C ILE A 103 -11.57 11.17 -5.23
N LYS A 104 -12.00 10.34 -6.17
CA LYS A 104 -12.09 8.89 -5.99
C LYS A 104 -10.67 8.32 -5.96
N LEU A 105 -10.12 8.20 -4.76
CA LEU A 105 -8.75 7.74 -4.55
C LEU A 105 -8.72 6.24 -4.22
N ARG A 106 -8.08 5.45 -5.06
CA ARG A 106 -7.79 4.05 -4.70
C ARG A 106 -6.78 4.01 -3.56
N VAL A 107 -7.10 3.22 -2.56
CA VAL A 107 -6.19 2.90 -1.44
C VAL A 107 -6.00 1.39 -1.34
N MET A 108 -4.99 0.95 -0.56
CA MET A 108 -4.82 -0.45 -0.25
C MET A 108 -5.99 -0.96 0.62
N GLN A 109 -6.22 -2.26 0.61
CA GLN A 109 -7.28 -2.94 1.39
C GLN A 109 -6.94 -2.95 2.89
N ASN A 110 -6.95 -1.78 3.50
CA ASN A 110 -6.53 -1.53 4.86
C ASN A 110 -7.32 -0.35 5.43
N ASN A 111 -7.87 -0.53 6.62
CA ASN A 111 -8.72 0.49 7.27
C ASN A 111 -7.93 1.77 7.61
N VAL A 112 -6.65 1.68 7.96
CA VAL A 112 -5.83 2.86 8.26
C VAL A 112 -5.76 3.78 7.04
N TYR A 113 -5.46 3.23 5.86
CA TYR A 113 -5.47 4.01 4.61
C TYR A 113 -6.86 4.54 4.29
N LEU A 114 -7.88 3.68 4.38
CA LEU A 114 -9.25 4.06 4.08
C LEU A 114 -9.73 5.23 4.94
N ASP A 115 -9.54 5.13 6.25
CA ASP A 115 -9.99 6.14 7.20
C ASP A 115 -9.15 7.42 7.10
N SER A 116 -7.83 7.30 6.93
CA SER A 116 -6.93 8.45 6.77
C SER A 116 -7.33 9.30 5.57
N PHE A 117 -7.48 8.71 4.39
CA PHE A 117 -7.83 9.48 3.20
C PHE A 117 -9.27 9.99 3.20
N LYS A 118 -10.21 9.29 3.86
CA LYS A 118 -11.56 9.81 4.11
C LYS A 118 -11.53 11.05 5.02
N LEU A 119 -10.75 11.02 6.08
CA LEU A 119 -10.59 12.17 6.98
C LEU A 119 -9.94 13.36 6.27
N LEU A 120 -9.07 13.10 5.29
CA LEU A 120 -8.47 14.12 4.43
C LEU A 120 -9.41 14.62 3.31
N GLY A 121 -10.65 14.14 3.23
CA GLY A 121 -11.67 14.61 2.28
C GLY A 121 -11.76 13.83 0.97
N ALA A 122 -10.89 12.85 0.73
CA ALA A 122 -10.96 12.03 -0.47
C ALA A 122 -12.09 10.97 -0.38
N ASN A 123 -12.64 10.59 -1.51
CA ASN A 123 -13.50 9.41 -1.62
C ASN A 123 -12.61 8.17 -1.77
N ALA A 124 -12.11 7.65 -0.65
CA ALA A 124 -11.19 6.53 -0.62
C ALA A 124 -11.91 5.21 -0.95
N ILE A 125 -11.35 4.46 -1.90
CA ILE A 125 -11.91 3.20 -2.42
C ILE A 125 -10.85 2.10 -2.30
N PRO A 126 -11.05 1.07 -1.47
CA PRO A 126 -10.08 -0.02 -1.34
C PRO A 126 -10.17 -0.97 -2.53
N LEU A 127 -9.04 -1.17 -3.23
CA LEU A 127 -8.94 -2.11 -4.35
C LEU A 127 -7.60 -2.87 -4.29
N PRO A 128 -7.56 -4.15 -4.71
CA PRO A 128 -6.32 -4.87 -4.90
C PRO A 128 -5.40 -4.17 -5.90
N PHE A 129 -4.09 -4.35 -5.74
CA PHE A 129 -3.12 -3.75 -6.67
C PHE A 129 -3.26 -4.31 -8.10
N SER A 130 -3.62 -5.58 -8.23
CA SER A 130 -3.86 -6.24 -9.51
C SER A 130 -4.96 -5.61 -10.36
N GLU A 131 -5.89 -4.91 -9.75
CA GLU A 131 -7.02 -4.25 -10.44
C GLU A 131 -6.76 -2.76 -10.72
N LEU A 132 -5.67 -2.23 -10.14
CA LEU A 132 -5.47 -0.77 -10.09
C LEU A 132 -5.30 -0.14 -11.47
N PHE A 133 -4.46 -0.70 -12.35
CA PHE A 133 -4.23 -0.10 -13.67
C PHE A 133 -5.55 0.01 -14.46
N SER A 134 -6.33 -1.07 -14.53
CA SER A 134 -7.61 -1.08 -15.22
C SER A 134 -8.63 -0.12 -14.58
N ALA A 135 -8.65 -0.01 -13.25
CA ALA A 135 -9.53 0.92 -12.56
C ALA A 135 -9.18 2.40 -12.84
N LEU A 136 -7.89 2.72 -13.01
CA LEU A 136 -7.42 4.04 -13.42
C LEU A 136 -7.76 4.32 -14.90
N GLU A 137 -7.52 3.35 -15.77
CA GLU A 137 -7.79 3.45 -17.21
C GLU A 137 -9.27 3.67 -17.49
N THR A 138 -10.14 2.89 -16.86
CA THR A 138 -11.60 2.99 -16.99
C THR A 138 -12.20 4.14 -16.20
N LYS A 139 -11.39 4.88 -15.41
CA LYS A 139 -11.84 5.98 -14.55
C LYS A 139 -12.84 5.56 -13.47
N THR A 140 -12.82 4.29 -13.09
CA THR A 140 -13.55 3.78 -11.91
C THR A 140 -13.03 4.47 -10.66
N VAL A 141 -11.71 4.72 -10.60
CA VAL A 141 -11.06 5.62 -9.65
C VAL A 141 -10.37 6.77 -10.40
N ASP A 142 -10.23 7.93 -9.76
CA ASP A 142 -9.60 9.11 -10.34
C ASP A 142 -8.08 9.11 -10.12
N GLY A 143 -7.62 8.46 -9.05
CA GLY A 143 -6.23 8.47 -8.64
C GLY A 143 -5.86 7.34 -7.69
N GLN A 144 -4.59 7.34 -7.33
CA GLN A 144 -3.96 6.39 -6.42
C GLN A 144 -2.76 7.04 -5.72
N GLU A 145 -2.18 6.38 -4.74
CA GLU A 145 -0.92 6.75 -4.12
C GLU A 145 0.02 5.54 -4.07
N ASN A 146 1.26 5.75 -4.45
CA ASN A 146 2.35 4.77 -4.47
C ASN A 146 3.72 5.49 -4.54
N PRO A 147 4.82 4.78 -4.24
CA PRO A 147 6.17 5.28 -4.48
C PRO A 147 6.45 5.49 -5.97
N TYR A 148 7.40 6.36 -6.30
CA TYR A 148 7.80 6.66 -7.69
C TYR A 148 8.15 5.41 -8.50
N ASN A 149 8.91 4.49 -7.91
CA ASN A 149 9.31 3.25 -8.59
C ASN A 149 8.10 2.40 -9.00
N THR A 150 7.08 2.33 -8.14
CA THR A 150 5.83 1.61 -8.45
C THR A 150 5.04 2.33 -9.53
N ILE A 151 4.93 3.67 -9.47
CA ILE A 151 4.26 4.48 -10.48
C ILE A 151 4.91 4.27 -11.84
N LEU A 152 6.27 4.25 -11.89
CA LEU A 152 7.03 4.07 -13.11
C LEU A 152 6.90 2.63 -13.65
N SER A 153 7.18 1.63 -12.83
CA SER A 153 7.20 0.23 -13.25
C SER A 153 5.81 -0.29 -13.67
N SER A 154 4.75 0.22 -13.03
CA SER A 154 3.37 -0.10 -13.37
C SER A 154 2.78 0.82 -14.44
N LYS A 155 3.59 1.74 -14.98
CA LYS A 155 3.21 2.67 -16.06
C LYS A 155 1.96 3.51 -15.74
N PHE A 156 1.73 3.85 -14.49
CA PHE A 156 0.55 4.66 -14.13
C PHE A 156 0.56 6.03 -14.80
N TYR A 157 1.71 6.54 -15.22
CA TYR A 157 1.83 7.78 -16.01
C TYR A 157 1.09 7.72 -17.36
N GLU A 158 0.79 6.54 -17.90
CA GLU A 158 -0.01 6.39 -19.13
C GLU A 158 -1.49 6.70 -18.90
N VAL A 159 -1.97 6.53 -17.67
CA VAL A 159 -3.40 6.68 -17.29
C VAL A 159 -3.63 7.75 -16.21
N GLN A 160 -2.58 8.46 -15.78
CA GLN A 160 -2.64 9.52 -14.77
C GLN A 160 -2.04 10.81 -15.32
N LYS A 161 -2.63 11.95 -14.99
CA LYS A 161 -2.26 13.26 -15.55
C LYS A 161 -1.42 14.11 -14.60
N TYR A 162 -1.66 14.00 -13.31
CA TYR A 162 -1.00 14.81 -12.29
C TYR A 162 -0.33 13.90 -11.28
N LEU A 163 0.85 14.34 -10.82
CA LEU A 163 1.57 13.75 -9.69
C LEU A 163 1.80 14.85 -8.66
N SER A 164 1.45 14.58 -7.42
CA SER A 164 1.67 15.46 -6.28
C SER A 164 2.56 14.76 -5.26
N ILE A 165 3.56 15.47 -4.78
CA ILE A 165 4.43 15.03 -3.70
C ILE A 165 3.68 15.29 -2.40
N THR A 166 3.50 14.26 -1.60
CA THR A 166 2.71 14.32 -0.35
C THR A 166 3.50 13.83 0.84
#